data_a3f302cc20e9fbf82507654bc80a6999
#
_entry.id   a3f302cc20e9fbf82507654bc80a6999
#
_cell.length_a   1.000
_cell.length_b   1.000
_cell.length_c   1.000
_cell.angle_alpha   90.00
_cell.angle_beta   90.00
_cell.angle_gamma   90.00
#
_symmetry.space_group_name_H-M   'P 1'
#
loop_
_entity.id
_entity.type
_entity.pdbx_description
1 polymer ?
#
loop_
_entity_poly.entity_id
_entity_poly.type
_entity_poly.pdbx_seq_one_letter_code
_entity_poly.pdbx_strand_id
1 'polypeptide(L)'
;MIGQALVKYTGCSQVYDRSDAATRAREGLPERKEVLEGEEPPQEVEIVEDGIKYGVDVRMGHKTGFYVDQRDNRALARRLAEEFKRVHGRGMRALNCFCYTGGFSLALKAGGAEEVVSIDSSAVALQMAQENAKRNGFDDGSMKW
;
A
#
# COMPACT_ATOMS: atom_id res chain seq x y z
N MET A 1 18.21 -21.81 -6.51
CA MET A 1 17.32 -22.31 -7.59
C MET A 1 16.10 -21.43 -7.82
N ILE A 2 15.26 -21.14 -6.81
CA ILE A 2 14.04 -20.30 -7.01
C ILE A 2 14.43 -18.85 -7.35
N GLY A 3 15.37 -18.25 -6.62
CA GLY A 3 15.84 -16.89 -6.88
C GLY A 3 16.36 -16.72 -8.31
N GLN A 4 17.23 -17.59 -8.76
CA GLN A 4 17.77 -17.58 -10.12
C GLN A 4 16.68 -17.74 -11.20
N ALA A 5 15.68 -18.57 -10.94
CA ALA A 5 14.54 -18.71 -11.85
C ALA A 5 13.73 -17.41 -11.93
N LEU A 6 13.47 -16.79 -10.78
CA LEU A 6 12.78 -15.50 -10.75
C LEU A 6 13.54 -14.42 -11.53
N VAL A 7 14.85 -14.26 -11.28
CA VAL A 7 15.69 -13.32 -12.05
C VAL A 7 15.60 -13.60 -13.55
N LYS A 8 15.74 -14.86 -13.94
CA LYS A 8 15.73 -15.27 -15.36
C LYS A 8 14.40 -14.97 -16.06
N TYR A 9 13.27 -15.24 -15.40
CA TYR A 9 11.96 -15.16 -16.06
C TYR A 9 11.24 -13.84 -15.87
N THR A 10 11.57 -13.07 -14.81
CA THR A 10 10.94 -11.76 -14.56
C THR A 10 11.82 -10.58 -14.95
N GLY A 11 13.12 -10.80 -15.13
CA GLY A 11 14.10 -9.74 -15.38
C GLY A 11 14.42 -8.90 -14.13
N CYS A 12 13.89 -9.25 -12.94
CA CYS A 12 14.26 -8.56 -11.72
C CYS A 12 15.72 -8.88 -11.34
N SER A 13 16.44 -7.88 -10.82
CA SER A 13 17.84 -8.07 -10.38
C SER A 13 17.95 -8.43 -8.89
N GLN A 14 16.86 -8.35 -8.14
CA GLN A 14 16.85 -8.55 -6.71
C GLN A 14 15.70 -9.48 -6.30
N VAL A 15 16.01 -10.45 -5.45
CA VAL A 15 15.02 -11.36 -4.87
C VAL A 15 15.26 -11.45 -3.38
N TYR A 16 14.26 -11.08 -2.60
CA TYR A 16 14.27 -11.11 -1.16
C TYR A 16 13.25 -12.12 -0.64
N ASP A 17 13.71 -13.10 0.14
CA ASP A 17 12.82 -14.05 0.82
C ASP A 17 12.37 -13.45 2.15
N ARG A 18 11.06 -13.28 2.27
CA ARG A 18 10.41 -12.86 3.48
C ARG A 18 9.39 -13.90 3.92
N SER A 19 9.90 -14.98 4.49
CA SER A 19 9.13 -16.12 4.97
C SER A 19 9.09 -16.11 6.50
N ASP A 20 8.45 -15.11 7.07
CA ASP A 20 8.33 -14.86 8.52
C ASP A 20 6.96 -15.23 9.11
N ALA A 21 6.13 -15.93 8.36
CA ALA A 21 4.79 -16.24 8.79
C ALA A 21 4.78 -17.32 9.90
N ALA A 22 3.95 -17.11 10.94
CA ALA A 22 3.73 -18.06 12.03
C ALA A 22 3.30 -19.47 11.57
N THR A 23 2.77 -19.61 10.36
CA THR A 23 2.47 -20.88 9.71
C THR A 23 3.70 -21.74 9.51
N ARG A 24 4.87 -21.15 9.25
CA ARG A 24 6.13 -21.90 9.10
C ARG A 24 6.52 -22.62 10.39
N ALA A 25 6.38 -21.97 11.53
CA ALA A 25 6.67 -22.56 12.82
C ALA A 25 5.75 -23.79 13.10
N ARG A 26 4.50 -23.75 12.64
CA ARG A 26 3.56 -24.90 12.76
C ARG A 26 3.97 -26.09 11.89
N GLU A 27 4.67 -25.84 10.80
CA GLU A 27 5.22 -26.84 9.88
C GLU A 27 6.65 -27.25 10.22
N GLY A 28 7.19 -26.76 11.35
CA GLY A 28 8.58 -27.04 11.76
C GLY A 28 9.64 -26.39 10.89
N LEU A 29 9.27 -25.37 10.10
CA LEU A 29 10.18 -24.64 9.24
C LEU A 29 10.69 -23.36 9.93
N PRO A 30 11.99 -23.03 9.82
CA PRO A 30 12.52 -21.80 10.39
C PRO A 30 12.00 -20.56 9.64
N GLU A 31 11.89 -19.44 10.35
CA GLU A 31 11.70 -18.14 9.70
C GLU A 31 12.87 -17.83 8.78
N ARG A 32 12.57 -17.17 7.68
CA ARG A 32 13.57 -16.69 6.72
C ARG A 32 13.33 -15.24 6.36
N LYS A 33 14.40 -14.46 6.44
CA LYS A 33 14.49 -13.09 5.92
C LYS A 33 15.89 -12.94 5.35
N GLU A 34 16.03 -13.20 4.06
CA GLU A 34 17.35 -13.22 3.43
C GLU A 34 17.29 -12.75 1.97
N VAL A 35 18.38 -12.18 1.52
CA VAL A 35 18.58 -11.89 0.09
C VAL A 35 18.91 -13.21 -0.62
N LEU A 36 18.10 -13.59 -1.60
CA LEU A 36 18.35 -14.77 -2.42
C LEU A 36 19.19 -14.42 -3.66
N GLU A 37 19.00 -13.23 -4.22
CA GLU A 37 19.74 -12.73 -5.38
C GLU A 37 19.85 -11.20 -5.30
N GLY A 38 20.98 -10.65 -5.73
CA GLY A 38 21.24 -9.22 -5.75
C GLY A 38 21.54 -8.60 -4.39
N GLU A 39 21.04 -7.43 -4.13
CA GLU A 39 21.27 -6.66 -2.90
C GLU A 39 20.03 -6.63 -1.99
N GLU A 40 20.24 -6.26 -0.74
CA GLU A 40 19.14 -6.06 0.19
C GLU A 40 18.21 -4.94 -0.31
N PRO A 41 16.87 -5.17 -0.34
CA PRO A 41 15.96 -4.13 -0.78
C PRO A 41 16.04 -2.91 0.15
N PRO A 42 15.79 -1.70 -0.36
CA PRO A 42 15.67 -0.52 0.49
C PRO A 42 14.55 -0.72 1.51
N GLN A 43 14.58 0.05 2.60
CA GLN A 43 13.54 -0.01 3.62
C GLN A 43 12.14 0.28 3.03
N GLU A 44 12.10 1.20 2.08
CA GLU A 44 10.88 1.58 1.37
C GLU A 44 11.09 1.48 -0.14
N VAL A 45 10.13 0.89 -0.82
CA VAL A 45 10.05 0.85 -2.29
C VAL A 45 8.87 1.72 -2.73
N GLU A 46 9.10 2.66 -3.63
CA GLU A 46 8.01 3.42 -4.24
C GLU A 46 7.34 2.58 -5.33
N ILE A 47 6.03 2.46 -5.26
CA ILE A 47 5.20 1.88 -6.32
C ILE A 47 4.19 2.90 -6.82
N VAL A 48 3.72 2.72 -8.04
CA VAL A 48 2.66 3.55 -8.64
C VAL A 48 1.50 2.67 -9.05
N GLU A 49 0.30 3.01 -8.58
CA GLU A 49 -0.94 2.36 -8.97
C GLU A 49 -1.97 3.43 -9.37
N ASP A 50 -2.45 3.37 -10.60
CA ASP A 50 -3.41 4.31 -11.17
C ASP A 50 -3.03 5.79 -11.00
N GLY A 51 -1.72 6.09 -11.10
CA GLY A 51 -1.14 7.41 -10.94
C GLY A 51 -0.93 7.86 -9.50
N ILE A 52 -1.29 7.04 -8.50
CA ILE A 52 -1.05 7.29 -7.08
C ILE A 52 0.26 6.61 -6.67
N LYS A 53 1.12 7.36 -6.01
CA LYS A 53 2.41 6.89 -5.49
C LYS A 53 2.26 6.39 -4.07
N TYR A 54 2.83 5.23 -3.78
CA TYR A 54 2.86 4.64 -2.45
C TYR A 54 4.28 4.27 -2.06
N GLY A 55 4.70 4.62 -0.86
CA GLY A 55 5.85 4.02 -0.20
C GLY A 55 5.42 2.70 0.44
N VAL A 56 6.17 1.65 0.18
CA VAL A 56 5.86 0.30 0.64
C VAL A 56 7.05 -0.26 1.40
N ASP A 57 6.86 -0.59 2.67
CA ASP A 57 7.86 -1.32 3.45
C ASP A 57 7.79 -2.81 3.12
N VAL A 58 8.66 -3.24 2.20
CA VAL A 58 8.74 -4.65 1.77
C VAL A 58 9.42 -5.55 2.79
N ARG A 59 10.13 -4.98 3.77
CA ARG A 59 10.93 -5.72 4.77
C ARG A 59 10.14 -6.03 6.04
N MET A 60 9.38 -5.04 6.55
CA MET A 60 8.68 -5.13 7.84
C MET A 60 7.18 -4.88 7.73
N GLY A 61 6.68 -4.35 6.60
CA GLY A 61 5.28 -4.08 6.39
C GLY A 61 4.40 -5.33 6.55
N HIS A 62 3.16 -5.17 7.02
CA HIS A 62 2.23 -6.28 7.20
C HIS A 62 2.02 -7.04 5.88
N LYS A 63 2.04 -8.37 5.92
CA LYS A 63 2.04 -9.26 4.73
C LYS A 63 3.20 -8.89 3.80
N THR A 64 2.89 -8.40 2.59
CA THR A 64 3.88 -7.95 1.59
C THR A 64 4.18 -6.46 1.63
N GLY A 65 3.67 -5.73 2.64
CA GLY A 65 3.75 -4.28 2.75
C GLY A 65 2.66 -3.52 2.00
N PHE A 66 1.99 -4.17 1.05
CA PHE A 66 0.89 -3.60 0.27
C PHE A 66 -0.11 -4.68 -0.15
N TYR A 67 -1.41 -4.34 -0.18
CA TYR A 67 -2.48 -5.25 -0.57
C TYR A 67 -2.75 -5.16 -2.07
N VAL A 68 -1.95 -5.83 -2.87
CA VAL A 68 -2.06 -5.81 -4.35
C VAL A 68 -3.40 -6.38 -4.85
N ASP A 69 -3.98 -7.33 -4.11
CA ASP A 69 -5.28 -7.93 -4.37
C ASP A 69 -6.46 -6.94 -4.24
N GLN A 70 -6.27 -5.79 -3.59
CA GLN A 70 -7.27 -4.75 -3.43
C GLN A 70 -7.23 -3.67 -4.52
N ARG A 71 -6.45 -3.85 -5.56
CA ARG A 71 -6.27 -2.88 -6.65
C ARG A 71 -7.61 -2.46 -7.28
N ASP A 72 -8.42 -3.43 -7.71
CA ASP A 72 -9.68 -3.17 -8.37
C ASP A 72 -10.69 -2.49 -7.44
N ASN A 73 -10.66 -2.84 -6.15
CA ASN A 73 -11.50 -2.21 -5.14
C ASN A 73 -11.07 -0.76 -4.87
N ARG A 74 -9.79 -0.44 -4.87
CA ARG A 74 -9.30 0.95 -4.77
C ARG A 74 -9.71 1.75 -6.01
N ALA A 75 -9.56 1.18 -7.20
CA ALA A 75 -10.02 1.80 -8.44
C ALA A 75 -11.54 2.04 -8.44
N LEU A 76 -12.33 1.11 -7.90
CA LEU A 76 -13.77 1.29 -7.71
C LEU A 76 -14.07 2.43 -6.74
N ALA A 77 -13.39 2.50 -5.58
CA ALA A 77 -13.57 3.58 -4.60
C ALA A 77 -13.29 4.96 -5.23
N ARG A 78 -12.24 5.06 -6.03
CA ARG A 78 -11.93 6.29 -6.79
C ARG A 78 -13.08 6.66 -7.73
N ARG A 79 -13.56 5.72 -8.56
CA ARG A 79 -14.68 5.97 -9.49
C ARG A 79 -15.96 6.39 -8.77
N LEU A 80 -16.26 5.81 -7.61
CA LEU A 80 -17.42 6.21 -6.80
C LEU A 80 -17.29 7.66 -6.31
N ALA A 81 -16.09 8.09 -5.92
CA ALA A 81 -15.87 9.48 -5.53
C ALA A 81 -15.98 10.45 -6.73
N GLU A 82 -15.44 10.08 -7.89
CA GLU A 82 -15.57 10.83 -9.14
C GLU A 82 -17.03 10.97 -9.55
N GLU A 83 -17.79 9.89 -9.52
CA GLU A 83 -19.22 9.87 -9.86
C GLU A 83 -20.05 10.71 -8.89
N PHE A 84 -19.78 10.59 -7.58
CA PHE A 84 -20.43 11.43 -6.57
C PHE A 84 -20.22 12.91 -6.87
N LYS A 85 -18.98 13.31 -7.16
CA LYS A 85 -18.64 14.69 -7.49
C LYS A 85 -19.36 15.15 -8.77
N ARG A 86 -19.42 14.30 -9.79
CA ARG A 86 -20.12 14.57 -11.05
C ARG A 86 -21.60 14.82 -10.83
N VAL A 87 -22.25 13.99 -10.02
CA VAL A 87 -23.71 14.06 -9.78
C VAL A 87 -24.09 15.22 -8.86
N HIS A 88 -23.29 15.47 -7.82
CA HIS A 88 -23.66 16.41 -6.75
C HIS A 88 -22.96 17.78 -6.85
N GLY A 89 -22.02 17.96 -7.78
CA GLY A 89 -21.23 19.19 -7.95
C GLY A 89 -20.26 19.50 -6.78
N ARG A 90 -20.09 18.57 -5.86
CA ARG A 90 -19.16 18.68 -4.70
C ARG A 90 -18.52 17.35 -4.40
N GLY A 91 -17.36 17.36 -3.70
CA GLY A 91 -16.72 16.15 -3.26
C GLY A 91 -17.51 15.44 -2.16
N MET A 92 -17.34 14.13 -2.06
CA MET A 92 -17.91 13.37 -0.95
C MET A 92 -17.07 13.52 0.32
N ARG A 93 -17.68 13.33 1.48
CA ARG A 93 -16.98 13.07 2.75
C ARG A 93 -16.96 11.55 2.94
N ALA A 94 -15.80 11.02 3.25
CA ALA A 94 -15.60 9.58 3.37
C ALA A 94 -14.95 9.20 4.70
N LEU A 95 -15.31 8.02 5.20
CA LEU A 95 -14.67 7.39 6.36
C LEU A 95 -14.06 6.06 5.89
N ASN A 96 -12.76 5.90 6.13
CA ASN A 96 -12.03 4.65 5.89
C ASN A 96 -11.60 4.04 7.23
N CYS A 97 -12.27 2.99 7.64
CA CYS A 97 -11.91 2.22 8.83
C CYS A 97 -10.91 1.12 8.46
N PHE A 98 -9.92 0.88 9.33
CA PHE A 98 -8.82 -0.06 9.08
C PHE A 98 -8.00 0.32 7.85
N CYS A 99 -7.64 1.61 7.79
CA CYS A 99 -7.09 2.22 6.58
C CYS A 99 -5.69 1.74 6.22
N TYR A 100 -4.97 1.08 7.14
CA TYR A 100 -3.59 0.65 6.98
C TYR A 100 -2.71 1.81 6.49
N THR A 101 -1.96 1.65 5.41
CA THR A 101 -1.12 2.70 4.81
C THR A 101 -1.87 3.65 3.87
N GLY A 102 -3.20 3.72 4.00
CA GLY A 102 -4.05 4.74 3.37
C GLY A 102 -4.48 4.46 1.93
N GLY A 103 -4.31 3.24 1.41
CA GLY A 103 -4.56 2.95 0.00
C GLY A 103 -5.95 3.37 -0.51
N PHE A 104 -7.02 3.02 0.22
CA PHE A 104 -8.37 3.45 -0.12
C PHE A 104 -8.60 4.95 0.10
N SER A 105 -8.01 5.51 1.16
CA SER A 105 -8.12 6.94 1.46
C SER A 105 -7.54 7.80 0.34
N LEU A 106 -6.36 7.43 -0.18
CA LEU A 106 -5.73 8.11 -1.29
C LEU A 106 -6.54 7.95 -2.60
N ALA A 107 -7.10 6.76 -2.83
CA ALA A 107 -7.95 6.52 -4.00
C ALA A 107 -9.22 7.39 -3.98
N LEU A 108 -9.89 7.49 -2.83
CA LEU A 108 -11.04 8.37 -2.62
C LEU A 108 -10.67 9.85 -2.83
N LYS A 109 -9.54 10.29 -2.27
CA LYS A 109 -9.04 11.66 -2.43
C LYS A 109 -8.71 11.95 -3.89
N ALA A 110 -8.03 11.05 -4.58
CA ALA A 110 -7.74 11.18 -6.01
C ALA A 110 -9.01 11.23 -6.87
N GLY A 111 -10.10 10.59 -6.44
CA GLY A 111 -11.42 10.69 -7.05
C GLY A 111 -12.17 11.99 -6.73
N GLY A 112 -11.57 12.89 -5.94
CA GLY A 112 -12.13 14.20 -5.63
C GLY A 112 -13.00 14.23 -4.39
N ALA A 113 -12.81 13.31 -3.44
CA ALA A 113 -13.38 13.46 -2.10
C ALA A 113 -12.91 14.76 -1.45
N GLU A 114 -13.82 15.53 -0.86
CA GLU A 114 -13.50 16.80 -0.18
C GLU A 114 -12.89 16.59 1.20
N GLU A 115 -13.28 15.52 1.90
CA GLU A 115 -12.73 15.13 3.20
C GLU A 115 -12.66 13.60 3.28
N VAL A 116 -11.54 13.08 3.74
CA VAL A 116 -11.40 11.65 4.06
C VAL A 116 -10.87 11.51 5.49
N VAL A 117 -11.67 10.89 6.35
CA VAL A 117 -11.25 10.50 7.71
C VAL A 117 -10.78 9.05 7.67
N SER A 118 -9.61 8.79 8.19
CA SER A 118 -8.97 7.46 8.15
C SER A 118 -8.67 7.00 9.57
N ILE A 119 -9.01 5.76 9.88
CA ILE A 119 -8.83 5.19 11.22
C ILE A 119 -8.09 3.86 11.10
N ASP A 120 -7.04 3.71 11.88
CA ASP A 120 -6.32 2.45 12.07
C ASP A 120 -5.79 2.37 13.50
N SER A 121 -5.61 1.17 14.03
CA SER A 121 -4.99 0.96 15.34
C SER A 121 -3.47 1.05 15.34
N SER A 122 -2.85 0.94 14.16
CA SER A 122 -1.40 0.99 13.98
C SER A 122 -0.92 2.40 13.72
N ALA A 123 -0.27 3.02 14.71
CA ALA A 123 0.36 4.34 14.56
C ALA A 123 1.40 4.35 13.42
N VAL A 124 2.15 3.27 13.24
CA VAL A 124 3.13 3.14 12.16
C VAL A 124 2.44 3.15 10.79
N ALA A 125 1.33 2.44 10.65
CA ALA A 125 0.57 2.43 9.40
C ALA A 125 -0.03 3.82 9.10
N LEU A 126 -0.54 4.52 10.12
CA LEU A 126 -1.05 5.89 9.97
C LEU A 126 0.06 6.87 9.58
N GLN A 127 1.25 6.74 10.14
CA GLN A 127 2.40 7.55 9.73
C GLN A 127 2.73 7.34 8.24
N MET A 128 2.82 6.09 7.81
CA MET A 128 3.04 5.77 6.38
C MET A 128 1.91 6.30 5.49
N ALA A 129 0.65 6.24 5.97
CA ALA A 129 -0.49 6.80 5.24
C ALA A 129 -0.37 8.32 5.05
N GLN A 130 0.08 9.04 6.08
CA GLN A 130 0.34 10.49 6.01
C GLN A 130 1.48 10.81 5.03
N GLU A 131 2.57 10.03 5.05
CA GLU A 131 3.68 10.18 4.12
C GLU A 131 3.24 9.89 2.68
N ASN A 132 2.41 8.87 2.48
CA ASN A 132 1.81 8.58 1.18
C ASN A 132 0.88 9.71 0.71
N ALA A 133 0.11 10.34 1.60
CA ALA A 133 -0.71 11.50 1.25
C ALA A 133 0.16 12.68 0.80
N LYS A 134 1.22 13.01 1.54
CA LYS A 134 2.19 14.07 1.17
C LYS A 134 2.84 13.80 -0.17
N ARG A 135 3.24 12.55 -0.43
CA ARG A 135 3.87 12.11 -1.68
C ARG A 135 3.00 12.39 -2.91
N ASN A 136 1.68 12.43 -2.72
CA ASN A 136 0.69 12.70 -3.76
C ASN A 136 0.14 14.15 -3.72
N GLY A 137 0.67 15.02 -2.86
CA GLY A 137 0.19 16.39 -2.71
C GLY A 137 -1.19 16.49 -2.06
N PHE A 138 -1.58 15.50 -1.23
CA PHE A 138 -2.86 15.46 -0.52
C PHE A 138 -2.72 15.92 0.95
N ASP A 139 -1.80 16.83 1.23
CA ASP A 139 -1.51 17.37 2.56
C ASP A 139 -2.20 18.72 2.84
N ASP A 140 -3.30 18.98 2.15
CA ASP A 140 -4.11 20.20 2.21
C ASP A 140 -5.04 20.29 3.43
N GLY A 141 -4.91 19.37 4.38
CA GLY A 141 -5.76 19.29 5.59
C GLY A 141 -7.10 18.60 5.38
N SER A 142 -7.42 18.15 4.18
CA SER A 142 -8.65 17.41 3.88
C SER A 142 -8.60 15.94 4.24
N MET A 143 -7.40 15.40 4.47
CA MET A 143 -7.20 14.04 4.96
C MET A 143 -6.91 14.07 6.47
N LYS A 144 -7.65 13.28 7.23
CA LYS A 144 -7.54 13.16 8.70
C LYS A 144 -7.20 11.72 9.08
N TRP A 145 -6.33 11.60 10.10
CA TRP A 145 -5.75 10.33 10.53
C TRP A 145 -5.92 10.11 12.03
#